data_48be6dbdd556aab0be8314493699795f
#
_entry.id   48be6dbdd556aab0be8314493699795f
#
_cell.length_a   1.000
_cell.length_b   1.000
_cell.length_c   1.000
_cell.angle_alpha   90.00
_cell.angle_beta   90.00
_cell.angle_gamma   90.00
#
_symmetry.space_group_name_H-M   'P 1'
#
loop_
_entity.id
_entity.type
_entity.pdbx_description
1 polymer ?
#
loop_
_entity_poly.entity_id
_entity_poly.type
_entity_poly.pdbx_seq_one_letter_code
_entity_poly.pdbx_strand_id
1 'polypeptide(L)'
;MQVYELSAAAVARMVPVDLATLEDEPPSPIGHFEFHGCACGVASFVGQPPWELHNGGDELLHILAGQCELTVLSEDTEEIRLLKAGDIVLVPQGCWHRSQTSTGVTMLFMTPREGGEHTWEDPRRQQEYKAGTT
;
A
#
# COMPACT_ATOMS: atom_id res chain seq x y z
N MET A 1 6.07 8.33 26.55
CA MET A 1 6.36 7.12 25.75
C MET A 1 5.03 6.56 25.23
N GLN A 2 4.97 6.22 23.97
CA GLN A 2 3.81 5.55 23.38
C GLN A 2 4.21 4.14 22.96
N VAL A 3 3.34 3.18 23.25
CA VAL A 3 3.58 1.78 22.90
C VAL A 3 2.38 1.26 22.13
N TYR A 4 2.65 0.67 20.96
CA TYR A 4 1.62 0.06 20.10
C TYR A 4 1.86 -1.45 20.09
N GLU A 5 0.85 -2.22 20.45
CA GLU A 5 0.97 -3.67 20.45
C GLU A 5 0.62 -4.25 19.07
N LEU A 6 1.58 -4.92 18.46
CA LEU A 6 1.39 -5.64 17.20
C LEU A 6 1.84 -7.10 17.38
N SER A 7 1.14 -7.81 18.27
CA SER A 7 1.40 -9.21 18.53
C SER A 7 0.82 -10.11 17.43
N ALA A 8 1.29 -11.34 17.34
CA ALA A 8 0.71 -12.35 16.46
C ALA A 8 -0.79 -12.55 16.73
N ALA A 9 -1.21 -12.49 18.00
CA ALA A 9 -2.62 -12.59 18.36
C ALA A 9 -3.43 -11.40 17.86
N ALA A 10 -2.89 -10.18 17.92
CA ALA A 10 -3.54 -8.99 17.40
C ALA A 10 -3.72 -9.09 15.87
N VAL A 11 -2.69 -9.50 15.16
CA VAL A 11 -2.74 -9.73 13.70
C VAL A 11 -3.79 -10.78 13.35
N ALA A 12 -3.85 -11.88 14.07
CA ALA A 12 -4.79 -12.96 13.83
C ALA A 12 -6.26 -12.56 14.03
N ARG A 13 -6.51 -11.53 14.83
CA ARG A 13 -7.88 -11.00 15.05
C ARG A 13 -8.32 -9.98 14.00
N MET A 14 -7.44 -9.54 13.13
CA MET A 14 -7.78 -8.56 12.10
C MET A 14 -8.62 -9.21 11.01
N VAL A 15 -9.73 -8.56 10.68
CA VAL A 15 -10.63 -9.02 9.63
C VAL A 15 -10.38 -8.17 8.39
N PRO A 16 -10.01 -8.77 7.24
CA PRO A 16 -9.82 -8.01 6.01
C PRO A 16 -11.09 -7.29 5.58
N VAL A 17 -10.95 -6.00 5.31
CA VAL A 17 -12.04 -5.16 4.81
C VAL A 17 -12.11 -5.34 3.30
N ASP A 18 -13.32 -5.57 2.77
CA ASP A 18 -13.55 -5.64 1.33
C ASP A 18 -13.56 -4.22 0.75
N LEU A 19 -12.52 -3.89 -0.02
CA LEU A 19 -12.37 -2.56 -0.61
C LEU A 19 -13.45 -2.22 -1.62
N ALA A 20 -14.11 -3.21 -2.22
CA ALA A 20 -15.19 -2.99 -3.17
C ALA A 20 -16.45 -2.40 -2.49
N THR A 21 -16.62 -2.62 -1.19
CA THR A 21 -17.77 -2.16 -0.43
C THR A 21 -17.45 -1.03 0.56
N LEU A 22 -16.18 -0.63 0.65
CA LEU A 22 -15.74 0.37 1.61
C LEU A 22 -15.98 1.79 1.06
N GLU A 23 -16.66 2.62 1.86
CA GLU A 23 -16.89 4.03 1.54
C GLU A 23 -15.79 4.93 2.11
N ASP A 24 -15.14 4.51 3.20
CA ASP A 24 -14.10 5.26 3.91
C ASP A 24 -12.79 4.48 3.95
N GLU A 25 -11.73 5.13 4.45
CA GLU A 25 -10.44 4.45 4.67
C GLU A 25 -10.58 3.28 5.63
N PRO A 26 -9.87 2.15 5.38
CA PRO A 26 -9.90 1.02 6.28
C PRO A 26 -9.45 1.42 7.69
N PRO A 27 -10.17 1.02 8.74
CA PRO A 27 -9.72 1.29 10.09
C PRO A 27 -8.42 0.54 10.38
N SER A 28 -7.48 1.22 11.02
CA SER A 28 -6.27 0.57 11.51
C SER A 28 -6.52 0.09 12.94
N PRO A 29 -6.37 -1.21 13.22
CA PRO A 29 -6.63 -1.76 14.55
C PRO A 29 -5.68 -1.26 15.63
N ILE A 30 -4.50 -0.78 15.29
CA ILE A 30 -3.56 -0.16 16.23
C ILE A 30 -3.62 1.36 16.17
N GLY A 31 -4.54 1.93 15.36
CA GLY A 31 -4.60 3.35 15.10
C GLY A 31 -3.46 3.82 14.19
N HIS A 32 -3.47 5.12 13.91
CA HIS A 32 -2.40 5.74 13.14
C HIS A 32 -1.44 6.46 14.09
N PHE A 33 -0.16 6.34 13.81
CA PHE A 33 0.87 7.09 14.49
C PHE A 33 1.81 7.72 13.47
N GLU A 34 2.62 8.66 13.91
CA GLU A 34 3.56 9.35 13.03
C GLU A 34 4.99 9.02 13.44
N PHE A 35 5.83 8.76 12.47
CA PHE A 35 7.24 8.52 12.64
C PHE A 35 8.02 9.19 11.52
N HIS A 36 8.81 10.21 11.85
CA HIS A 36 9.65 10.97 10.89
C HIS A 36 8.91 11.41 9.62
N GLY A 37 7.76 12.06 9.80
CA GLY A 37 6.97 12.56 8.68
C GLY A 37 6.18 11.50 7.92
N CYS A 38 6.18 10.26 8.40
CA CYS A 38 5.40 9.17 7.81
C CYS A 38 4.13 8.91 8.61
N ALA A 39 3.04 8.67 7.89
CA ALA A 39 1.85 8.07 8.47
C ALA A 39 2.09 6.57 8.59
N CYS A 40 1.93 6.02 9.78
CA CYS A 40 2.17 4.61 10.06
C CYS A 40 0.90 3.97 10.59
N GLY A 41 0.71 2.70 10.30
CA GLY A 41 -0.43 1.94 10.78
C GLY A 41 -0.43 0.53 10.24
N VAL A 42 -1.53 -0.17 10.49
CA VAL A 42 -1.75 -1.53 9.97
C VAL A 42 -3.05 -1.53 9.17
N ALA A 43 -3.00 -2.05 7.96
CA ALA A 43 -4.15 -2.23 7.10
C ALA A 43 -4.41 -3.72 6.86
N SER A 44 -5.67 -4.10 6.85
CA SER A 44 -6.08 -5.46 6.50
C SER A 44 -7.23 -5.37 5.51
N PHE A 45 -7.05 -5.90 4.29
CA PHE A 45 -8.02 -5.72 3.23
C PHE A 45 -8.03 -6.87 2.22
N VAL A 46 -9.11 -6.92 1.45
CA VAL A 46 -9.29 -7.75 0.25
C VAL A 46 -9.67 -6.81 -0.91
N GLY A 47 -9.12 -7.05 -2.07
CA GLY A 47 -9.44 -6.26 -3.26
C GLY A 47 -8.25 -5.47 -3.77
N GLN A 48 -8.56 -4.37 -4.42
CA GLN A 48 -7.60 -3.58 -5.16
C GLN A 48 -7.78 -2.10 -4.81
N PRO A 49 -6.84 -1.52 -4.05
CA PRO A 49 -6.85 -0.07 -3.78
C PRO A 49 -6.50 0.71 -5.05
N PRO A 50 -6.64 2.04 -5.04
CA PRO A 50 -6.18 2.86 -6.15
C PRO A 50 -4.65 2.77 -6.31
N TRP A 51 -4.16 3.17 -7.48
CA TRP A 51 -2.74 3.42 -7.66
C TRP A 51 -2.30 4.58 -6.77
N GLU A 52 -1.12 4.46 -6.19
CA GLU A 52 -0.55 5.46 -5.30
C GLU A 52 0.86 5.84 -5.73
N LEU A 53 1.23 7.08 -5.42
CA LEU A 53 2.56 7.64 -5.66
C LEU A 53 2.94 8.48 -4.45
N HIS A 54 4.14 8.30 -3.95
CA HIS A 54 4.64 9.07 -2.82
C HIS A 54 5.90 9.83 -3.21
N ASN A 55 5.78 11.15 -3.36
CA ASN A 55 6.90 12.02 -3.73
C ASN A 55 7.76 12.43 -2.53
N GLY A 56 7.26 12.27 -1.32
CA GLY A 56 7.95 12.67 -0.09
C GLY A 56 9.04 11.71 0.38
N GLY A 57 9.12 10.51 -0.17
CA GLY A 57 10.09 9.50 0.22
C GLY A 57 9.66 8.10 -0.16
N ASP A 58 10.47 7.12 0.20
CA ASP A 58 10.13 5.71 0.05
C ASP A 58 9.02 5.31 1.01
N GLU A 59 8.16 4.39 0.59
CA GLU A 59 7.19 3.74 1.47
C GLU A 59 7.72 2.39 1.92
N LEU A 60 7.56 2.06 3.20
CA LEU A 60 7.86 0.74 3.72
C LEU A 60 6.56 -0.03 3.95
N LEU A 61 6.50 -1.25 3.44
CA LEU A 61 5.42 -2.20 3.71
C LEU A 61 6.01 -3.46 4.34
N HIS A 62 5.40 -3.92 5.43
CA HIS A 62 5.75 -5.19 6.05
C HIS A 62 4.52 -6.08 6.06
N ILE A 63 4.57 -7.19 5.33
CA ILE A 63 3.46 -8.14 5.25
C ILE A 63 3.42 -8.98 6.51
N LEU A 64 2.34 -8.89 7.25
CA LEU A 64 2.17 -9.56 8.54
C LEU A 64 1.37 -10.87 8.40
N ALA A 65 0.42 -10.90 7.49
CA ALA A 65 -0.42 -12.08 7.23
C ALA A 65 -0.98 -12.02 5.82
N GLY A 66 -1.31 -13.18 5.26
CA GLY A 66 -1.87 -13.27 3.91
C GLY A 66 -0.84 -13.00 2.84
N GLN A 67 -1.32 -12.55 1.69
CA GLN A 67 -0.47 -12.26 0.53
C GLN A 67 -1.12 -11.23 -0.38
N CYS A 68 -0.28 -10.53 -1.14
CA CYS A 68 -0.74 -9.62 -2.19
C CYS A 68 0.25 -9.60 -3.33
N GLU A 69 -0.24 -9.20 -4.49
CA GLU A 69 0.60 -8.90 -5.65
C GLU A 69 0.84 -7.38 -5.67
N LEU A 70 2.09 -6.97 -5.67
CA LEU A 70 2.48 -5.57 -5.75
C LEU A 70 3.06 -5.28 -7.13
N THR A 71 2.51 -4.27 -7.80
CA THR A 71 3.02 -3.75 -9.06
C THR A 71 3.65 -2.39 -8.82
N VAL A 72 4.90 -2.22 -9.24
CA VAL A 72 5.64 -0.95 -9.17
C VAL A 72 6.04 -0.54 -10.56
N LEU A 73 5.74 0.71 -10.93
CA LEU A 73 6.08 1.27 -12.24
C LEU A 73 7.27 2.22 -12.09
N SER A 74 8.36 1.93 -12.79
CA SER A 74 9.47 2.85 -12.99
C SER A 74 9.38 3.43 -14.42
N GLU A 75 10.27 4.36 -14.80
CA GLU A 75 10.20 5.05 -16.09
C GLU A 75 10.04 4.09 -17.28
N ASP A 76 10.81 3.01 -17.31
CA ASP A 76 10.83 2.07 -18.43
C ASP A 76 10.52 0.63 -18.02
N THR A 77 10.20 0.39 -16.75
CA THR A 77 10.02 -0.97 -16.23
C THR A 77 8.76 -1.11 -15.40
N GLU A 78 8.22 -2.30 -15.45
CA GLU A 78 7.15 -2.75 -14.57
C GLU A 78 7.67 -3.94 -13.78
N GLU A 79 7.60 -3.86 -12.46
CA GLU A 79 7.98 -4.96 -11.59
C GLU A 79 6.75 -5.44 -10.84
N ILE A 80 6.48 -6.74 -10.93
CA ILE A 80 5.37 -7.38 -10.24
C ILE A 80 5.94 -8.43 -9.31
N ARG A 81 5.59 -8.33 -8.02
CA ARG A 81 6.02 -9.28 -7.00
C ARG A 81 4.85 -9.81 -6.21
N LEU A 82 4.84 -11.11 -5.97
CA LEU A 82 3.98 -11.72 -4.98
C LEU A 82 4.64 -11.58 -3.61
N LEU A 83 3.97 -10.87 -2.71
CA LEU A 83 4.42 -10.65 -1.34
C LEU A 83 3.62 -11.52 -0.39
N LYS A 84 4.30 -12.09 0.58
CA LYS A 84 3.70 -12.99 1.58
C LYS A 84 4.17 -12.61 2.98
N ALA A 85 3.51 -13.17 3.98
CA ALA A 85 3.83 -12.92 5.39
C ALA A 85 5.33 -13.06 5.66
N GLY A 86 5.91 -12.05 6.30
CA GLY A 86 7.33 -11.93 6.59
C GLY A 86 8.11 -11.02 5.64
N ASP A 87 7.56 -10.71 4.46
CA ASP A 87 8.25 -9.84 3.50
C ASP A 87 8.21 -8.39 3.93
N ILE A 88 9.33 -7.69 3.75
CA ILE A 88 9.44 -6.24 3.86
C ILE A 88 9.77 -5.68 2.47
N VAL A 89 9.05 -4.65 2.07
CA VAL A 89 9.22 -4.00 0.77
C VAL A 89 9.47 -2.52 0.97
N LEU A 90 10.43 -2.00 0.23
CA LEU A 90 10.61 -0.56 0.09
C LEU A 90 10.13 -0.17 -1.30
N VAL A 91 9.05 0.59 -1.35
CA VAL A 91 8.53 1.14 -2.61
C VAL A 91 9.26 2.45 -2.87
N PRO A 92 9.96 2.57 -4.01
CA PRO A 92 10.78 3.75 -4.26
C PRO A 92 9.95 5.03 -4.37
N GLN A 93 10.51 6.12 -3.87
CA GLN A 93 9.95 7.47 -4.02
C GLN A 93 9.63 7.75 -5.49
N GLY A 94 8.45 8.33 -5.73
CA GLY A 94 8.05 8.78 -7.06
C GLY A 94 7.61 7.69 -8.02
N CYS A 95 7.44 6.46 -7.55
CA CYS A 95 6.98 5.35 -8.39
C CYS A 95 5.51 5.03 -8.12
N TRP A 96 4.69 5.04 -9.18
CA TRP A 96 3.34 4.55 -9.10
C TRP A 96 3.34 3.06 -8.72
N HIS A 97 2.49 2.69 -7.79
CA HIS A 97 2.38 1.31 -7.34
C HIS A 97 0.96 0.98 -6.91
N ARG A 98 0.66 -0.31 -6.90
CA ARG A 98 -0.65 -0.82 -6.48
C ARG A 98 -0.53 -2.24 -5.96
N SER A 99 -1.16 -2.51 -4.81
CA SER A 99 -1.35 -3.86 -4.30
C SER A 99 -2.65 -4.44 -4.83
N GLN A 100 -2.70 -5.76 -4.92
CA GLN A 100 -3.92 -6.50 -5.25
C GLN A 100 -3.93 -7.79 -4.46
N THR A 101 -5.07 -8.12 -3.85
CA THR A 101 -5.24 -9.38 -3.11
C THR A 101 -6.66 -9.90 -3.26
N SER A 102 -6.79 -11.17 -3.62
CA SER A 102 -8.08 -11.85 -3.70
C SER A 102 -8.42 -12.62 -2.41
N THR A 103 -7.42 -12.94 -1.60
CA THR A 103 -7.57 -13.77 -0.39
C THR A 103 -7.40 -12.99 0.90
N GLY A 104 -6.86 -11.79 0.82
CA GLY A 104 -6.63 -10.93 1.97
C GLY A 104 -5.16 -10.77 2.32
N VAL A 105 -4.83 -9.58 2.81
CA VAL A 105 -3.49 -9.23 3.27
C VAL A 105 -3.61 -8.32 4.49
N THR A 106 -2.71 -8.50 5.43
CA THR A 106 -2.52 -7.60 6.56
C THR A 106 -1.09 -7.08 6.50
N MET A 107 -0.92 -5.77 6.51
CA MET A 107 0.38 -5.14 6.38
C MET A 107 0.55 -3.95 7.32
N LEU A 108 1.75 -3.81 7.85
CA LEU A 108 2.22 -2.57 8.45
C LEU A 108 2.67 -1.66 7.32
N PHE A 109 2.26 -0.40 7.34
CA PHE A 109 2.73 0.59 6.38
C PHE A 109 3.39 1.77 7.09
N MET A 110 4.40 2.33 6.44
CA MET A 110 5.03 3.60 6.80
C MET A 110 5.10 4.43 5.53
N THR A 111 4.19 5.39 5.42
CA THR A 111 3.93 6.13 4.18
C THR A 111 4.25 7.61 4.39
N PRO A 112 5.10 8.23 3.55
CA PRO A 112 5.34 9.66 3.62
C PRO A 112 4.04 10.44 3.53
N ARG A 113 3.82 11.41 4.43
CA ARG A 113 2.58 12.20 4.47
C ARG A 113 2.49 13.21 3.35
N GLU A 114 3.62 13.78 2.93
CA GLU A 114 3.65 14.84 1.94
C GLU A 114 3.90 14.30 0.54
N GLY A 115 3.31 14.96 -0.46
CA GLY A 115 3.53 14.65 -1.87
C GLY A 115 2.83 13.39 -2.36
N GLY A 116 1.83 12.90 -1.64
CA GLY A 116 1.07 11.73 -2.05
C GLY A 116 0.06 12.05 -3.14
N GLU A 117 -0.06 11.13 -4.09
CA GLU A 117 -1.06 11.17 -5.15
C GLU A 117 -1.70 9.79 -5.28
N HIS A 118 -2.94 9.75 -5.75
CA HIS A 118 -3.65 8.51 -6.02
C HIS A 118 -4.53 8.64 -7.25
N THR A 119 -4.77 7.54 -7.94
CA THR A 119 -5.68 7.49 -9.08
C THR A 119 -6.25 6.09 -9.28
N TRP A 120 -7.52 6.02 -9.67
CA TRP A 120 -8.15 4.75 -10.07
C TRP A 120 -7.81 4.37 -11.51
N GLU A 121 -7.39 5.33 -12.32
CA GLU A 121 -6.97 5.08 -13.69
C GLU A 121 -5.55 4.52 -13.72
N ASP A 122 -5.30 3.60 -14.65
CA ASP A 122 -3.97 3.03 -14.83
C ASP A 122 -3.01 4.10 -15.35
N PRO A 123 -1.94 4.44 -14.61
CA PRO A 123 -0.99 5.46 -15.04
C PRO A 123 -0.31 5.16 -16.38
N ARG A 124 -0.20 3.90 -16.76
CA ARG A 124 0.38 3.48 -18.03
C ARG A 124 -0.46 3.93 -19.22
N ARG A 125 -1.78 3.97 -19.07
CA ARG A 125 -2.70 4.45 -20.13
C ARG A 125 -2.55 5.94 -20.39
N GLN A 126 -2.26 6.73 -19.37
CA GLN A 126 -2.02 8.17 -19.51
C GLN A 126 -0.75 8.45 -20.30
N GLN A 127 0.29 7.65 -20.13
CA GLN A 127 1.54 7.75 -20.89
C GLN A 127 1.33 7.38 -22.35
N GLU A 128 0.58 6.33 -22.65
CA GLU A 128 0.19 5.93 -24.01
C GLU A 128 -0.59 7.04 -24.73
N TYR A 129 -1.52 7.67 -24.04
CA TYR A 129 -2.31 8.79 -24.57
C TYR A 129 -1.42 9.99 -24.90
N LYS A 130 -0.51 10.36 -24.01
CA LYS A 130 0.44 11.46 -24.27
C LYS A 130 1.38 11.15 -25.42
N ALA A 131 1.85 9.92 -25.54
CA ALA A 131 2.68 9.50 -26.67
C ALA A 131 1.91 9.52 -28.00
N GLY A 132 0.61 9.21 -27.97
CA GLY A 132 -0.25 9.23 -29.16
C GLY A 132 -0.69 10.62 -29.63
N THR A 133 -0.47 11.67 -28.83
CA THR A 133 -0.88 13.04 -29.17
C THR A 133 0.26 13.91 -29.70
N THR A 134 1.44 13.37 -29.79
CA THR A 134 2.58 14.03 -30.44
C THR A 134 2.67 13.66 -31.92
#